data_f529ce9a9b8589379d39730934093ca4
#
_entry.id   f529ce9a9b8589379d39730934093ca4
#
_cell.length_a   1.000
_cell.length_b   1.000
_cell.length_c   1.000
_cell.angle_alpha   90.00
_cell.angle_beta   90.00
_cell.angle_gamma   90.00
#
_symmetry.space_group_name_H-M   'P 1'
#
loop_
_entity.id
_entity.type
_entity.pdbx_description
1 polymer ?
#
loop_
_entity_poly.entity_id
_entity_poly.type
_entity_poly.pdbx_seq_one_letter_code
_entity_poly.pdbx_strand_id
1 'polypeptide(L)'
;MIQPQTLEIRNGEKIPAIFSKEEMDNRFQAIRSLMEVQKLDGILFTSFHNINYFDHFLYTAFGRNYGLVVTRDRICSVTANIDGGQPWRRGVGENLIYTDWQRDNFFAAVQELLKGSQKVGVEYDHLSLQNLEKLKYVLPQTDFADISETVMQQRMIKSEEEIELIRNGAQVADIGGQACVEALAEGVPEYLIARHSTHTMVQEIAKRYPDSDLMDTW
;
A
#
# COMPACT_ATOMS: atom_id res chain seq x y z
N MET A 1 31.47 13.46 -4.00
CA MET A 1 30.13 13.87 -4.49
C MET A 1 29.14 13.40 -3.44
N ILE A 2 28.33 14.27 -2.85
CA ILE A 2 27.32 13.87 -1.85
C ILE A 2 26.18 13.21 -2.66
N GLN A 3 25.87 11.96 -2.32
CA GLN A 3 24.75 11.28 -2.96
C GLN A 3 23.44 11.80 -2.36
N PRO A 4 22.39 12.06 -3.17
CA PRO A 4 21.12 12.52 -2.66
C PRO A 4 20.45 11.43 -1.78
N GLN A 5 19.75 11.83 -0.75
CA GLN A 5 18.97 10.91 0.10
C GLN A 5 17.62 10.57 -0.50
N THR A 6 17.05 11.53 -1.23
CA THR A 6 15.74 11.41 -1.86
C THR A 6 15.80 11.83 -3.33
N LEU A 7 14.87 11.34 -4.11
CA LEU A 7 14.66 11.73 -5.51
C LEU A 7 13.20 11.52 -5.92
N GLU A 8 12.80 12.12 -7.03
CA GLU A 8 11.50 11.89 -7.64
C GLU A 8 11.67 11.31 -9.03
N ILE A 9 10.86 10.30 -9.37
CA ILE A 9 10.77 9.76 -10.74
C ILE A 9 9.31 9.84 -11.18
N ARG A 10 9.05 10.71 -12.13
CA ARG A 10 7.71 10.93 -12.72
C ARG A 10 7.77 10.55 -14.20
N ASN A 11 7.83 9.25 -14.49
CA ASN A 11 7.94 8.72 -15.84
C ASN A 11 6.74 7.84 -16.21
N GLY A 12 6.29 7.96 -17.44
CA GLY A 12 5.13 7.24 -17.98
C GLY A 12 3.78 7.80 -17.52
N GLU A 13 2.71 7.22 -18.04
CA GLU A 13 1.34 7.57 -17.69
C GLU A 13 0.92 6.86 -16.40
N LYS A 14 0.05 7.51 -15.62
CA LYS A 14 -0.58 6.86 -14.47
C LYS A 14 -1.55 5.79 -14.96
N ILE A 15 -1.51 4.63 -14.31
CA ILE A 15 -2.45 3.55 -14.55
C ILE A 15 -3.81 3.95 -13.93
N PRO A 16 -4.94 3.66 -14.57
CA PRO A 16 -6.25 3.92 -13.99
C PRO A 16 -6.38 3.25 -12.62
N ALA A 17 -6.92 3.98 -11.65
CA ALA A 17 -7.16 3.43 -10.33
C ALA A 17 -8.24 2.34 -10.39
N ILE A 18 -8.15 1.34 -9.49
CA ILE A 18 -9.13 0.26 -9.38
C ILE A 18 -10.50 0.82 -8.92
N PHE A 19 -10.45 1.79 -8.02
CA PHE A 19 -11.65 2.44 -7.48
C PHE A 19 -11.88 3.80 -8.12
N SER A 20 -13.13 4.23 -8.13
CA SER A 20 -13.51 5.53 -8.65
C SER A 20 -12.84 6.68 -7.88
N LYS A 21 -12.77 7.83 -8.52
CA LYS A 21 -12.28 9.04 -7.85
C LYS A 21 -13.14 9.39 -6.63
N GLU A 22 -14.45 9.17 -6.70
CA GLU A 22 -15.38 9.43 -5.61
C GLU A 22 -15.08 8.54 -4.40
N GLU A 23 -14.87 7.26 -4.62
CA GLU A 23 -14.48 6.31 -3.57
C GLU A 23 -13.16 6.74 -2.89
N MET A 24 -12.16 7.11 -3.67
CA MET A 24 -10.88 7.56 -3.13
C MET A 24 -11.00 8.88 -2.37
N ASP A 25 -11.77 9.83 -2.88
CA ASP A 25 -12.02 11.10 -2.20
C ASP A 25 -12.73 10.86 -0.85
N ASN A 26 -13.68 9.92 -0.78
CA ASN A 26 -14.36 9.53 0.45
C ASN A 26 -13.39 8.93 1.48
N ARG A 27 -12.48 8.05 1.06
CA ARG A 27 -11.43 7.48 1.94
C ARG A 27 -10.53 8.57 2.52
N PHE A 28 -10.09 9.51 1.69
CA PHE A 28 -9.25 10.63 2.15
C PHE A 28 -10.02 11.62 3.02
N GLN A 29 -11.28 11.86 2.75
CA GLN A 29 -12.11 12.70 3.62
C GLN A 29 -12.26 12.08 5.01
N ALA A 30 -12.50 10.77 5.10
CA ALA A 30 -12.57 10.06 6.38
C ALA A 30 -11.26 10.16 7.18
N ILE A 31 -10.10 9.97 6.52
CA ILE A 31 -8.80 10.13 7.16
C ILE A 31 -8.54 11.57 7.60
N ARG A 32 -8.89 12.56 6.79
CA ARG A 32 -8.73 13.97 7.18
C ARG A 32 -9.65 14.36 8.34
N SER A 33 -10.86 13.80 8.38
CA SER A 33 -11.76 13.96 9.54
C SER A 33 -11.16 13.34 10.82
N LEU A 34 -10.53 12.18 10.72
CA LEU A 34 -9.77 11.59 11.83
C LEU A 34 -8.65 12.53 12.29
N MET A 35 -7.88 13.09 11.33
CA MET A 35 -6.80 14.04 11.65
C MET A 35 -7.34 15.26 12.40
N GLU A 36 -8.47 15.80 12.02
CA GLU A 36 -9.10 16.92 12.69
C GLU A 36 -9.52 16.58 14.12
N VAL A 37 -10.21 15.45 14.31
CA VAL A 37 -10.70 14.99 15.62
C VAL A 37 -9.55 14.74 16.59
N GLN A 38 -8.46 14.10 16.12
CA GLN A 38 -7.31 13.77 16.95
C GLN A 38 -6.24 14.88 16.96
N LYS A 39 -6.45 15.96 16.22
CA LYS A 39 -5.52 17.09 16.05
C LYS A 39 -4.15 16.62 15.53
N LEU A 40 -4.17 15.81 14.47
CA LEU A 40 -2.97 15.35 13.79
C LEU A 40 -2.59 16.30 12.65
N ASP A 41 -1.31 16.60 12.52
CA ASP A 41 -0.77 17.37 11.40
C ASP A 41 -0.48 16.49 10.19
N GLY A 42 -0.25 15.19 10.43
CA GLY A 42 -0.03 14.19 9.41
C GLY A 42 -0.25 12.78 9.93
N ILE A 43 -0.27 11.84 9.00
CA ILE A 43 -0.30 10.40 9.27
C ILE A 43 0.80 9.74 8.45
N LEU A 44 1.49 8.79 9.05
CA LEU A 44 2.40 7.88 8.36
C LEU A 44 1.86 6.45 8.46
N PHE A 45 1.37 5.94 7.35
CA PHE A 45 1.07 4.51 7.20
C PHE A 45 2.33 3.76 6.80
N THR A 46 2.52 2.59 7.38
CA THR A 46 3.64 1.69 7.07
C THR A 46 3.18 0.28 6.75
N SER A 47 1.93 -0.07 7.09
CA SER A 47 1.38 -1.37 6.77
C SER A 47 1.01 -1.50 5.29
N PHE A 48 1.28 -2.68 4.74
CA PHE A 48 0.90 -3.04 3.39
C PHE A 48 -0.60 -2.79 3.11
N HIS A 49 -1.45 -3.15 4.07
CA HIS A 49 -2.90 -2.99 3.93
C HIS A 49 -3.34 -1.55 3.76
N ASN A 50 -2.79 -0.65 4.57
CA ASN A 50 -3.19 0.76 4.53
C ASN A 50 -2.52 1.51 3.38
N ILE A 51 -1.28 1.20 3.03
CA ILE A 51 -0.65 1.75 1.83
C ILE A 51 -1.46 1.36 0.58
N ASN A 52 -1.82 0.08 0.45
CA ASN A 52 -2.65 -0.35 -0.68
C ASN A 52 -4.06 0.25 -0.66
N TYR A 53 -4.69 0.35 0.51
CA TYR A 53 -6.04 0.90 0.65
C TYR A 53 -6.13 2.37 0.25
N PHE A 54 -5.13 3.17 0.58
CA PHE A 54 -5.12 4.62 0.34
C PHE A 54 -4.37 5.05 -0.92
N ASP A 55 -3.40 4.27 -1.41
CA ASP A 55 -2.56 4.67 -2.55
C ASP A 55 -2.56 3.67 -3.70
N HIS A 56 -3.22 2.51 -3.55
CA HIS A 56 -3.24 1.40 -4.52
C HIS A 56 -1.85 0.81 -4.85
N PHE A 57 -0.81 1.27 -4.20
CA PHE A 57 0.52 0.74 -4.43
C PHE A 57 0.73 -0.57 -3.66
N LEU A 58 0.79 -1.66 -4.40
CA LEU A 58 1.19 -2.96 -3.88
C LEU A 58 2.72 -3.07 -3.97
N TYR A 59 3.36 -3.30 -2.84
CA TYR A 59 4.80 -3.52 -2.79
C TYR A 59 5.13 -4.91 -2.25
N THR A 60 6.29 -5.43 -2.63
CA THR A 60 6.82 -6.67 -2.09
C THR A 60 7.72 -6.37 -0.89
N ALA A 61 7.39 -6.94 0.27
CA ALA A 61 8.10 -6.67 1.52
C ALA A 61 9.43 -7.43 1.62
N PHE A 62 10.46 -7.00 0.89
CA PHE A 62 11.82 -7.57 0.98
C PHE A 62 12.74 -6.85 1.98
N GLY A 63 12.21 -6.51 3.16
CA GLY A 63 13.00 -5.90 4.22
C GLY A 63 13.37 -4.43 3.98
N ARG A 64 12.74 -3.75 3.02
CA ARG A 64 12.78 -2.30 2.84
C ARG A 64 11.58 -1.65 3.52
N ASN A 65 11.77 -0.43 3.99
CA ASN A 65 10.66 0.34 4.53
C ASN A 65 9.88 0.99 3.39
N TYR A 66 8.56 0.96 3.51
CA TYR A 66 7.62 1.71 2.69
C TYR A 66 6.71 2.53 3.59
N GLY A 67 6.23 3.63 3.09
CA GLY A 67 5.30 4.47 3.82
C GLY A 67 4.36 5.23 2.89
N LEU A 68 3.24 5.65 3.44
CA LEU A 68 2.35 6.62 2.84
C LEU A 68 2.15 7.75 3.84
N VAL A 69 2.54 8.93 3.47
CA VAL A 69 2.32 10.14 4.26
C VAL A 69 1.06 10.84 3.76
N VAL A 70 0.13 11.09 4.68
CA VAL A 70 -1.07 11.88 4.43
C VAL A 70 -1.03 13.11 5.30
N THR A 71 -1.17 14.28 4.68
CA THR A 71 -1.37 15.57 5.36
C THR A 71 -2.71 16.17 4.94
N ARG A 72 -3.04 17.38 5.39
CA ARG A 72 -4.30 18.06 5.01
C ARG A 72 -4.43 18.25 3.51
N ASP A 73 -3.32 18.52 2.85
CA ASP A 73 -3.25 18.93 1.44
C ASP A 73 -2.46 17.97 0.55
N ARG A 74 -1.76 17.00 1.12
CA ARG A 74 -0.85 16.12 0.38
C ARG A 74 -1.03 14.66 0.72
N ILE A 75 -0.84 13.81 -0.28
CA ILE A 75 -0.74 12.36 -0.18
C ILE A 75 0.52 11.97 -0.94
N CYS A 76 1.46 11.34 -0.25
CA CYS A 76 2.75 11.01 -0.85
C CYS A 76 3.27 9.67 -0.34
N SER A 77 3.45 8.72 -1.24
CA SER A 77 4.12 7.46 -0.90
C SER A 77 5.64 7.67 -0.78
N VAL A 78 6.24 6.98 0.18
CA VAL A 78 7.69 6.94 0.41
C VAL A 78 8.17 5.53 0.09
N THR A 79 8.96 5.39 -0.97
CA THR A 79 9.33 4.09 -1.53
C THR A 79 10.82 3.98 -1.81
N ALA A 80 11.31 2.75 -1.92
CA ALA A 80 12.71 2.48 -2.24
C ALA A 80 13.01 2.74 -3.71
N ASN A 81 14.25 3.14 -4.01
CA ASN A 81 14.68 3.44 -5.38
C ASN A 81 14.63 2.22 -6.33
N ILE A 82 14.69 1.00 -5.79
CA ILE A 82 14.54 -0.22 -6.61
C ILE A 82 13.19 -0.27 -7.34
N ASP A 83 12.15 0.35 -6.77
CA ASP A 83 10.81 0.39 -7.36
C ASP A 83 10.56 1.67 -8.17
N GLY A 84 11.60 2.49 -8.37
CA GLY A 84 11.50 3.81 -8.97
C GLY A 84 10.67 3.87 -10.25
N GLY A 85 9.68 4.77 -10.27
CA GLY A 85 8.71 4.96 -11.35
C GLY A 85 7.43 4.11 -11.23
N GLN A 86 7.47 2.93 -10.63
CA GLN A 86 6.25 2.13 -10.42
C GLN A 86 5.26 2.80 -9.43
N PRO A 87 5.68 3.25 -8.25
CA PRO A 87 4.79 3.93 -7.32
C PRO A 87 4.14 5.18 -7.91
N TRP A 88 4.88 5.94 -8.70
CA TRP A 88 4.33 7.09 -9.43
C TRP A 88 3.20 6.70 -10.39
N ARG A 89 3.39 5.63 -11.16
CA ARG A 89 2.38 5.19 -12.15
C ARG A 89 1.15 4.56 -11.51
N ARG A 90 1.34 3.83 -10.40
CA ARG A 90 0.27 3.04 -9.76
C ARG A 90 -0.40 3.76 -8.61
N GLY A 91 0.30 4.64 -7.92
CA GLY A 91 -0.22 5.37 -6.78
C GLY A 91 -1.19 6.47 -7.18
N VAL A 92 -2.13 6.77 -6.28
CA VAL A 92 -3.09 7.87 -6.45
C VAL A 92 -2.42 9.21 -6.16
N GLY A 93 -1.54 9.25 -5.17
CA GLY A 93 -0.84 10.44 -4.72
C GLY A 93 0.47 10.74 -5.47
N GLU A 94 1.31 11.52 -4.80
CA GLU A 94 2.69 11.77 -5.19
C GLU A 94 3.60 10.63 -4.72
N ASN A 95 4.83 10.61 -5.20
CA ASN A 95 5.82 9.64 -4.76
C ASN A 95 7.16 10.33 -4.49
N LEU A 96 7.71 10.13 -3.30
CA LEU A 96 9.06 10.47 -2.91
C LEU A 96 9.86 9.19 -2.74
N ILE A 97 10.96 9.09 -3.47
CA ILE A 97 11.82 7.91 -3.48
C ILE A 97 13.01 8.17 -2.58
N TYR A 98 13.26 7.28 -1.63
CA TYR A 98 14.54 7.29 -0.90
C TYR A 98 15.57 6.45 -1.62
N THR A 99 16.82 6.90 -1.62
CA THR A 99 17.91 6.22 -2.29
C THR A 99 18.45 5.04 -1.46
N ASP A 100 18.82 3.95 -2.13
CA ASP A 100 19.16 2.68 -1.49
C ASP A 100 20.59 2.60 -0.93
N TRP A 101 21.43 3.62 -1.16
CA TRP A 101 22.81 3.59 -0.69
C TRP A 101 22.93 3.64 0.83
N GLN A 102 21.88 4.10 1.54
CA GLN A 102 21.75 4.03 2.98
C GLN A 102 20.31 3.71 3.37
N ARG A 103 20.12 2.64 4.15
CA ARG A 103 18.79 2.14 4.53
C ARG A 103 17.94 3.18 5.26
N ASP A 104 18.57 4.02 6.08
CA ASP A 104 17.88 5.01 6.91
C ASP A 104 17.48 6.28 6.12
N ASN A 105 17.78 6.37 4.83
CA ASN A 105 17.27 7.42 3.95
C ASN A 105 15.73 7.42 3.86
N PHE A 106 15.07 6.31 4.19
CA PHE A 106 13.61 6.28 4.39
C PHE A 106 13.15 7.32 5.42
N PHE A 107 13.84 7.40 6.56
CA PHE A 107 13.49 8.34 7.63
C PHE A 107 13.79 9.79 7.23
N ALA A 108 14.80 10.03 6.40
CA ALA A 108 15.06 11.35 5.84
C ALA A 108 13.92 11.79 4.90
N ALA A 109 13.40 10.88 4.07
CA ALA A 109 12.24 11.16 3.21
C ALA A 109 10.97 11.44 4.03
N VAL A 110 10.71 10.65 5.08
CA VAL A 110 9.59 10.90 6.00
C VAL A 110 9.75 12.25 6.70
N GLN A 111 10.96 12.59 7.16
CA GLN A 111 11.25 13.90 7.77
C GLN A 111 10.96 15.04 6.80
N GLU A 112 11.34 14.92 5.53
CA GLU A 112 11.07 15.93 4.51
C GLU A 112 9.57 16.22 4.37
N LEU A 113 8.73 15.18 4.40
CA LEU A 113 7.28 15.30 4.23
C LEU A 113 6.55 15.77 5.50
N LEU A 114 7.06 15.44 6.68
CA LEU A 114 6.42 15.72 7.97
C LEU A 114 7.15 16.80 8.79
N LYS A 115 8.09 17.52 8.18
CA LYS A 115 8.84 18.58 8.85
C LYS A 115 7.90 19.66 9.39
N GLY A 116 8.03 19.93 10.69
CA GLY A 116 7.22 20.94 11.38
C GLY A 116 5.90 20.41 11.95
N SER A 117 5.55 19.15 11.69
CA SER A 117 4.41 18.50 12.33
C SER A 117 4.65 18.34 13.82
N GLN A 118 3.67 18.73 14.62
CA GLN A 118 3.73 18.57 16.08
C GLN A 118 3.16 17.24 16.53
N LYS A 119 2.15 16.73 15.82
CA LYS A 119 1.52 15.45 16.15
C LYS A 119 1.25 14.63 14.90
N VAL A 120 1.75 13.39 14.86
CA VAL A 120 1.63 12.48 13.72
C VAL A 120 0.99 11.16 14.15
N GLY A 121 -0.01 10.73 13.39
CA GLY A 121 -0.63 9.41 13.55
C GLY A 121 0.25 8.33 12.94
N VAL A 122 0.42 7.21 13.63
CA VAL A 122 1.16 6.03 13.17
C VAL A 122 0.46 4.75 13.61
N GLU A 123 0.79 3.66 12.95
CA GLU A 123 0.22 2.33 13.22
C GLU A 123 1.06 1.60 14.28
N TYR A 124 0.62 1.58 15.53
CA TYR A 124 1.34 0.90 16.62
C TYR A 124 1.32 -0.63 16.50
N ASP A 125 0.32 -1.17 15.82
CA ASP A 125 0.21 -2.59 15.54
C ASP A 125 1.16 -3.08 14.43
N HIS A 126 1.74 -2.16 13.65
CA HIS A 126 2.67 -2.47 12.56
C HIS A 126 4.06 -1.86 12.73
N LEU A 127 4.15 -0.66 13.25
CA LEU A 127 5.41 0.06 13.39
C LEU A 127 6.30 -0.59 14.46
N SER A 128 7.49 -1.09 14.06
CA SER A 128 8.42 -1.64 15.04
C SER A 128 8.94 -0.58 16.00
N LEU A 129 9.28 -0.98 17.23
CA LEU A 129 9.90 -0.09 18.21
C LEU A 129 11.17 0.58 17.67
N GLN A 130 11.98 -0.15 16.90
CA GLN A 130 13.19 0.39 16.27
C GLN A 130 12.86 1.51 15.29
N ASN A 131 11.83 1.33 14.46
CA ASN A 131 11.41 2.35 13.50
C ASN A 131 10.81 3.57 14.21
N LEU A 132 10.06 3.36 15.29
CA LEU A 132 9.55 4.47 16.11
C LEU A 132 10.67 5.31 16.71
N GLU A 133 11.71 4.68 17.26
CA GLU A 133 12.87 5.40 17.79
C GLU A 133 13.62 6.19 16.70
N LYS A 134 13.74 5.66 15.50
CA LYS A 134 14.31 6.38 14.36
C LYS A 134 13.43 7.56 13.92
N LEU A 135 12.11 7.41 13.91
CA LEU A 135 11.18 8.51 13.65
C LEU A 135 11.33 9.62 14.69
N LYS A 136 11.39 9.30 15.99
CA LYS A 136 11.63 10.26 17.05
C LYS A 136 12.98 10.97 16.90
N TYR A 137 13.99 10.26 16.41
CA TYR A 137 15.30 10.87 16.17
C TYR A 137 15.28 11.92 15.05
N VAL A 138 14.59 11.63 13.94
CA VAL A 138 14.49 12.56 12.79
C VAL A 138 13.41 13.64 12.97
N LEU A 139 12.42 13.39 13.81
CA LEU A 139 11.32 14.31 14.15
C LEU A 139 11.25 14.54 15.68
N PRO A 140 12.27 15.17 16.30
CA PRO A 140 12.44 15.20 17.76
C PRO A 140 11.39 16.05 18.51
N GLN A 141 10.61 16.85 17.79
CA GLN A 141 9.57 17.71 18.38
C GLN A 141 8.15 17.21 18.05
N THR A 142 8.05 16.01 17.49
CA THR A 142 6.78 15.43 17.04
C THR A 142 6.31 14.38 18.05
N ASP A 143 5.08 14.53 18.49
CA ASP A 143 4.37 13.49 19.24
C ASP A 143 3.77 12.47 18.28
N PHE A 144 3.87 11.19 18.62
CA PHE A 144 3.28 10.11 17.84
C PHE A 144 2.04 9.54 18.54
N ALA A 145 0.95 9.41 17.81
CA ALA A 145 -0.32 8.89 18.31
C ALA A 145 -0.72 7.63 17.54
N ASP A 146 -1.24 6.65 18.26
CA ASP A 146 -1.78 5.43 17.64
C ASP A 146 -3.10 5.70 16.92
N ILE A 147 -3.18 5.24 15.67
CA ILE A 147 -4.38 5.31 14.84
C ILE A 147 -4.87 3.92 14.38
N SER A 148 -4.22 2.85 14.80
CA SER A 148 -4.42 1.47 14.29
C SER A 148 -5.89 1.06 14.33
N GLU A 149 -6.51 1.15 15.51
CA GLU A 149 -7.90 0.74 15.72
C GLU A 149 -8.88 1.55 14.86
N THR A 150 -8.70 2.87 14.81
CA THR A 150 -9.63 3.75 14.06
C THR A 150 -9.57 3.49 12.56
N VAL A 151 -8.38 3.28 12.02
CA VAL A 151 -8.20 2.96 10.60
C VAL A 151 -8.71 1.55 10.28
N MET A 152 -8.52 0.60 11.19
CA MET A 152 -9.11 -0.73 11.06
C MET A 152 -10.64 -0.65 10.97
N GLN A 153 -11.29 0.09 11.86
CA GLN A 153 -12.74 0.28 11.85
C GLN A 153 -13.23 0.91 10.55
N GLN A 154 -12.51 1.89 9.99
CA GLN A 154 -12.84 2.47 8.70
C GLN A 154 -12.88 1.42 7.58
N ARG A 155 -11.92 0.49 7.56
CA ARG A 155 -11.82 -0.57 6.55
C ARG A 155 -12.80 -1.73 6.78
N MET A 156 -13.38 -1.86 7.98
CA MET A 156 -14.34 -2.93 8.29
C MET A 156 -15.67 -2.75 7.56
N ILE A 157 -16.10 -1.51 7.35
CA ILE A 157 -17.32 -1.19 6.61
C ILE A 157 -16.92 -1.00 5.16
N LYS A 158 -17.43 -1.88 4.28
CA LYS A 158 -17.08 -1.90 2.86
C LYS A 158 -18.01 -1.01 2.05
N SER A 159 -17.47 -0.28 1.08
CA SER A 159 -18.25 0.41 0.07
C SER A 159 -18.84 -0.58 -0.95
N GLU A 160 -19.78 -0.11 -1.77
CA GLU A 160 -20.35 -0.93 -2.84
C GLU A 160 -19.29 -1.35 -3.87
N GLU A 161 -18.34 -0.48 -4.21
CA GLU A 161 -17.22 -0.79 -5.10
C GLU A 161 -16.30 -1.88 -4.50
N GLU A 162 -16.01 -1.80 -3.20
CA GLU A 162 -15.24 -2.82 -2.49
C GLU A 162 -15.97 -4.17 -2.44
N ILE A 163 -17.29 -4.14 -2.21
CA ILE A 163 -18.13 -5.34 -2.20
C ILE A 163 -18.13 -6.00 -3.59
N GLU A 164 -18.22 -5.23 -4.65
CA GLU A 164 -18.16 -5.76 -6.01
C GLU A 164 -16.79 -6.39 -6.30
N LEU A 165 -15.70 -5.74 -5.93
CA LEU A 165 -14.36 -6.29 -6.08
C LEU A 165 -14.19 -7.62 -5.31
N ILE A 166 -14.73 -7.69 -4.08
CA ILE A 166 -14.73 -8.93 -3.28
C ILE A 166 -15.54 -10.03 -3.96
N ARG A 167 -16.71 -9.73 -4.51
CA ARG A 167 -17.53 -10.70 -5.26
C ARG A 167 -16.78 -11.24 -6.47
N ASN A 168 -16.13 -10.37 -7.22
CA ASN A 168 -15.34 -10.74 -8.39
C ASN A 168 -14.17 -11.65 -8.00
N GLY A 169 -13.46 -11.32 -6.92
CA GLY A 169 -12.41 -12.17 -6.37
C GLY A 169 -12.93 -13.56 -5.92
N ALA A 170 -14.08 -13.59 -5.26
CA ALA A 170 -14.71 -14.84 -4.83
C ALA A 170 -15.08 -15.74 -6.03
N GLN A 171 -15.65 -15.17 -7.10
CA GLN A 171 -15.96 -15.93 -8.31
C GLN A 171 -14.71 -16.54 -8.97
N VAL A 172 -13.61 -15.79 -9.01
CA VAL A 172 -12.33 -16.31 -9.52
C VAL A 172 -11.79 -17.43 -8.63
N ALA A 173 -11.91 -17.27 -7.31
CA ALA A 173 -11.50 -18.30 -6.35
C ALA A 173 -12.32 -19.58 -6.49
N ASP A 174 -13.63 -19.48 -6.73
CA ASP A 174 -14.49 -20.65 -6.99
C ASP A 174 -14.06 -21.41 -8.26
N ILE A 175 -13.70 -20.69 -9.33
CA ILE A 175 -13.15 -21.28 -10.56
C ILE A 175 -11.83 -22.01 -10.27
N GLY A 176 -10.95 -21.41 -9.45
CA GLY A 176 -9.72 -22.04 -9.01
C GLY A 176 -9.97 -23.30 -8.19
N GLY A 177 -10.95 -23.27 -7.28
CA GLY A 177 -11.37 -24.42 -6.50
C GLY A 177 -11.90 -25.56 -7.37
N GLN A 178 -12.74 -25.25 -8.34
CA GLN A 178 -13.25 -26.24 -9.29
C GLN A 178 -12.10 -26.87 -10.12
N ALA A 179 -11.14 -26.07 -10.57
CA ALA A 179 -9.96 -26.56 -11.28
C ALA A 179 -9.10 -27.51 -10.42
N CYS A 180 -9.01 -27.28 -9.11
CA CYS A 180 -8.38 -28.25 -8.19
C CYS A 180 -9.09 -29.60 -8.20
N VAL A 181 -10.43 -29.58 -8.09
CA VAL A 181 -11.24 -30.82 -8.10
C VAL A 181 -11.06 -31.60 -9.40
N GLU A 182 -11.06 -30.90 -10.55
CA GLU A 182 -10.87 -31.50 -11.88
C GLU A 182 -9.46 -32.11 -12.07
N ALA A 183 -8.44 -31.51 -11.48
CA ALA A 183 -7.07 -32.00 -11.57
C ALA A 183 -6.76 -33.15 -10.59
N LEU A 184 -7.64 -33.41 -9.62
CA LEU A 184 -7.41 -34.41 -8.59
C LEU A 184 -7.55 -35.80 -9.12
N ALA A 185 -6.45 -36.57 -9.21
CA ALA A 185 -6.44 -37.95 -9.61
C ALA A 185 -5.31 -38.71 -8.88
N GLU A 186 -5.43 -40.04 -8.83
CA GLU A 186 -4.40 -40.90 -8.22
C GLU A 186 -3.05 -40.74 -8.93
N GLY A 187 -2.00 -40.52 -8.16
CA GLY A 187 -0.64 -40.34 -8.65
C GLY A 187 -0.32 -38.93 -9.15
N VAL A 188 -1.25 -38.00 -9.14
CA VAL A 188 -0.99 -36.59 -9.49
C VAL A 188 -0.33 -35.88 -8.29
N PRO A 189 0.88 -35.31 -8.45
CA PRO A 189 1.53 -34.54 -7.39
C PRO A 189 0.76 -33.27 -7.03
N GLU A 190 0.73 -32.91 -5.75
CA GLU A 190 0.04 -31.70 -5.23
C GLU A 190 0.40 -30.40 -5.97
N TYR A 191 1.68 -30.23 -6.29
CA TYR A 191 2.14 -29.01 -6.98
C TYR A 191 1.54 -28.86 -8.38
N LEU A 192 1.19 -29.95 -9.06
CA LEU A 192 0.52 -29.89 -10.36
C LEU A 192 -0.92 -29.44 -10.21
N ILE A 193 -1.62 -29.90 -9.16
CA ILE A 193 -2.97 -29.44 -8.83
C ILE A 193 -2.97 -27.95 -8.52
N ALA A 194 -2.06 -27.50 -7.65
CA ALA A 194 -1.91 -26.09 -7.30
C ALA A 194 -1.61 -25.22 -8.53
N ARG A 195 -0.68 -25.64 -9.39
CA ARG A 195 -0.36 -24.94 -10.63
C ARG A 195 -1.53 -24.87 -11.59
N HIS A 196 -2.30 -25.94 -11.72
CA HIS A 196 -3.47 -25.95 -12.59
C HIS A 196 -4.52 -24.95 -12.12
N SER A 197 -4.82 -24.93 -10.83
CA SER A 197 -5.70 -23.94 -10.21
C SER A 197 -5.23 -22.51 -10.47
N THR A 198 -3.99 -22.19 -10.13
CA THR A 198 -3.41 -20.85 -10.34
C THR A 198 -3.48 -20.43 -11.80
N HIS A 199 -3.09 -21.34 -12.73
CA HIS A 199 -3.15 -21.07 -14.16
C HIS A 199 -4.56 -20.75 -14.64
N THR A 200 -5.56 -21.53 -14.19
CA THR A 200 -6.97 -21.32 -14.54
C THR A 200 -7.49 -19.97 -14.01
N MET A 201 -7.16 -19.61 -12.75
CA MET A 201 -7.52 -18.31 -12.20
C MET A 201 -6.88 -17.15 -12.97
N VAL A 202 -5.59 -17.25 -13.30
CA VAL A 202 -4.88 -16.21 -14.09
C VAL A 202 -5.51 -16.04 -15.47
N GLN A 203 -5.85 -17.13 -16.15
CA GLN A 203 -6.53 -17.05 -17.45
C GLN A 203 -7.90 -16.38 -17.34
N GLU A 204 -8.67 -16.69 -16.30
CA GLU A 204 -9.97 -16.07 -16.09
C GLU A 204 -9.87 -14.59 -15.74
N ILE A 205 -8.88 -14.20 -14.91
CA ILE A 205 -8.59 -12.80 -14.61
C ILE A 205 -8.22 -12.05 -15.90
N ALA A 206 -7.29 -12.58 -16.68
CA ALA A 206 -6.88 -11.95 -17.94
C ALA A 206 -8.04 -11.78 -18.95
N LYS A 207 -9.01 -12.70 -18.93
CA LYS A 207 -10.21 -12.61 -19.76
C LYS A 207 -11.20 -11.55 -19.27
N ARG A 208 -11.46 -11.51 -17.97
CA ARG A 208 -12.45 -10.59 -17.37
C ARG A 208 -11.91 -9.19 -17.15
N TYR A 209 -10.63 -9.10 -16.81
CA TYR A 209 -9.95 -7.87 -16.39
C TYR A 209 -8.63 -7.71 -17.16
N PRO A 210 -8.70 -7.44 -18.48
CA PRO A 210 -7.52 -7.41 -19.36
C PRO A 210 -6.49 -6.34 -18.96
N ASP A 211 -6.92 -5.32 -18.24
CA ASP A 211 -6.05 -4.24 -17.75
C ASP A 211 -5.43 -4.52 -16.38
N SER A 212 -5.70 -5.71 -15.80
CA SER A 212 -5.13 -6.11 -14.51
C SER A 212 -3.73 -6.68 -14.68
N ASP A 213 -2.84 -6.30 -13.76
CA ASP A 213 -1.52 -6.89 -13.68
C ASP A 213 -1.52 -8.15 -12.80
N LEU A 214 -0.73 -9.14 -13.19
CA LEU A 214 -0.40 -10.25 -12.32
C LEU A 214 0.70 -9.81 -11.34
N MET A 215 0.38 -9.79 -10.07
CA MET A 215 1.37 -9.67 -9.01
C MET A 215 1.62 -11.04 -8.40
N ASP A 216 2.80 -11.57 -8.63
CA ASP A 216 3.23 -12.84 -8.03
C ASP A 216 3.63 -12.58 -6.58
N THR A 217 2.78 -13.01 -5.66
CA THR A 217 3.05 -12.92 -4.22
C THR A 217 3.51 -14.27 -3.71
N TRP A 218 4.79 -14.39 -3.50
CA TRP A 218 5.42 -15.52 -2.82
C TRP A 218 5.34 -15.39 -1.31
#